data_9958a9708d387efc0a3abc6039cb7dd4
#
_entry.id   9958a9708d387efc0a3abc6039cb7dd4
#
_cell.length_a   1.000
_cell.length_b   1.000
_cell.length_c   1.000
_cell.angle_alpha   90.00
_cell.angle_beta   90.00
_cell.angle_gamma   90.00
#
_symmetry.space_group_name_H-M   'P 1'
#
loop_
_entity.id
_entity.type
_entity.pdbx_description
1 polymer ?
#
loop_
_entity_poly.entity_id
_entity_poly.type
_entity_poly.pdbx_seq_one_letter_code
_entity_poly.pdbx_strand_id
1 'polypeptide(L)'
;MIEIIKTEKDLRDMLAEVIGYLGWAFHPDDPMTDYVRRGTGEPSFTQEEAQRLDHLMDEAFNFCNQQGLDIYELSMEICKELHGDIFAEQEVA
;
A
#
# COMPACT_ATOMS: atom_id res chain seq x y z
N MET A 1 2.15 -11.24 8.34
CA MET A 1 2.53 -9.91 7.80
C MET A 1 4.04 -9.71 7.86
N ILE A 2 4.62 -9.09 6.85
CA ILE A 2 6.03 -8.72 6.83
C ILE A 2 6.31 -7.68 7.91
N GLU A 3 7.34 -7.88 8.70
CA GLU A 3 7.71 -6.96 9.79
C GLU A 3 8.97 -6.15 9.46
N ILE A 4 9.81 -6.65 8.55
CA ILE A 4 11.06 -6.00 8.15
C ILE A 4 11.21 -6.14 6.64
N ILE A 5 11.64 -5.07 5.98
CA ILE A 5 11.87 -5.08 4.53
C ILE A 5 13.37 -5.19 4.28
N LYS A 6 13.81 -6.36 3.82
CA LYS A 6 15.21 -6.64 3.48
C LYS A 6 15.43 -6.84 1.99
N THR A 7 14.41 -7.29 1.26
CA THR A 7 14.49 -7.60 -0.16
C THR A 7 13.34 -6.94 -0.91
N GLU A 8 13.45 -6.88 -2.24
CA GLU A 8 12.36 -6.38 -3.08
C GLU A 8 11.12 -7.26 -2.92
N LYS A 9 11.30 -8.57 -2.72
CA LYS A 9 10.16 -9.47 -2.46
C LYS A 9 9.42 -9.09 -1.18
N ASP A 10 10.15 -8.80 -0.10
CA ASP A 10 9.54 -8.35 1.15
C ASP A 10 8.74 -7.08 0.96
N LEU A 11 9.31 -6.12 0.21
CA LEU A 11 8.63 -4.87 -0.13
C LEU A 11 7.34 -5.14 -0.90
N ARG A 12 7.39 -5.97 -1.94
CA ARG A 12 6.21 -6.31 -2.75
C ARG A 12 5.16 -7.04 -1.93
N ASP A 13 5.57 -7.97 -1.08
CA ASP A 13 4.65 -8.73 -0.23
C ASP A 13 3.92 -7.81 0.76
N MET A 14 4.64 -6.87 1.38
CA MET A 14 4.04 -5.90 2.30
C MET A 14 3.05 -4.98 1.58
N LEU A 15 3.45 -4.43 0.43
CA LEU A 15 2.58 -3.57 -0.35
C LEU A 15 1.34 -4.33 -0.85
N ALA A 16 1.51 -5.59 -1.25
CA ALA A 16 0.40 -6.42 -1.69
C ALA A 16 -0.62 -6.66 -0.58
N GLU A 17 -0.18 -6.88 0.65
CA GLU A 17 -1.09 -7.02 1.80
C GLU A 17 -1.89 -5.75 2.05
N VAL A 18 -1.21 -4.60 2.09
CA VAL A 18 -1.85 -3.31 2.36
C VAL A 18 -2.79 -2.93 1.21
N ILE A 19 -2.33 -3.03 -0.02
CA ILE A 19 -3.12 -2.70 -1.20
C ILE A 19 -4.28 -3.68 -1.39
N GLY A 20 -4.07 -4.96 -1.08
CA GLY A 20 -5.14 -5.96 -1.10
C GLY A 20 -6.29 -5.59 -0.17
N TYR A 21 -5.99 -4.96 0.97
CA TYR A 21 -6.98 -4.51 1.93
C TYR A 21 -7.62 -3.17 1.54
N LEU A 22 -6.80 -2.18 1.11
CA LEU A 22 -7.26 -0.81 0.85
C LEU A 22 -7.69 -0.56 -0.59
N GLY A 23 -7.19 -1.37 -1.54
CA GLY A 23 -7.48 -1.19 -2.96
C GLY A 23 -6.93 0.12 -3.51
N TRP A 24 -7.69 0.73 -4.43
CA TRP A 24 -7.30 1.98 -5.07
C TRP A 24 -7.32 3.19 -4.13
N ALA A 25 -7.83 3.03 -2.90
CA ALA A 25 -7.75 4.09 -1.88
C ALA A 25 -6.34 4.26 -1.32
N PHE A 26 -5.47 3.25 -1.48
CA PHE A 26 -4.11 3.30 -0.96
C PHE A 26 -3.27 4.36 -1.67
N HIS A 27 -2.54 5.15 -0.89
CA HIS A 27 -1.54 6.09 -1.39
C HIS A 27 -0.32 6.02 -0.47
N PRO A 28 0.91 5.85 -1.03
CA PRO A 28 2.10 5.68 -0.18
C PRO A 28 2.38 6.83 0.78
N ASP A 29 1.98 8.06 0.43
CA ASP A 29 2.23 9.24 1.26
C ASP A 29 1.24 9.40 2.41
N ASP A 30 0.10 8.72 2.37
CA ASP A 30 -0.93 8.87 3.39
C ASP A 30 -0.57 8.10 4.67
N PRO A 31 -0.72 8.70 5.86
CA PRO A 31 -0.60 7.98 7.12
C PRO A 31 -1.68 6.90 7.21
N MET A 32 -1.35 5.77 7.82
CA MET A 32 -2.30 4.67 7.96
C MET A 32 -3.49 5.04 8.85
N THR A 33 -3.34 6.05 9.70
CA THR A 33 -4.42 6.57 10.54
C THR A 33 -5.50 7.32 9.75
N ASP A 34 -5.19 7.76 8.52
CA ASP A 34 -6.14 8.49 7.69
C ASP A 34 -7.18 7.59 7.02
N TYR A 35 -6.94 6.29 6.96
CA TYR A 35 -7.84 5.36 6.30
C TYR A 35 -9.02 5.02 7.20
N VAL A 36 -10.23 5.24 6.68
CA VAL A 36 -11.48 4.97 7.38
C VAL A 36 -12.39 4.09 6.52
N ARG A 37 -13.27 3.34 7.18
CA ARG A 37 -14.25 2.47 6.50
C ARG A 37 -15.38 3.31 5.92
N ARG A 38 -15.78 2.95 4.71
CA ARG A 38 -16.93 3.61 4.07
C ARG A 38 -18.19 3.33 4.87
N GLY A 39 -19.02 4.36 5.03
CA GLY A 39 -20.31 4.27 5.66
C GLY A 39 -20.30 4.46 7.17
N THR A 40 -19.29 4.01 7.88
CA THR A 40 -19.19 4.13 9.32
C THR A 40 -18.22 5.21 9.78
N GLY A 41 -17.20 5.52 8.97
CA GLY A 41 -16.15 6.46 9.34
C GLY A 41 -15.18 5.90 10.39
N GLU A 42 -15.30 4.63 10.74
CA GLU A 42 -14.40 4.00 11.70
C GLU A 42 -13.02 3.78 11.08
N PRO A 43 -11.93 3.88 11.89
CA PRO A 43 -10.59 3.62 11.38
C PRO A 43 -10.47 2.22 10.77
N SER A 44 -9.80 2.13 9.60
CA SER A 44 -9.56 0.84 8.95
C SER A 44 -8.58 -0.02 9.72
N PHE A 45 -7.71 0.59 10.52
CA PHE A 45 -6.70 -0.10 11.32
C PHE A 45 -6.81 0.32 12.77
N THR A 46 -6.45 -0.58 13.70
CA THR A 46 -6.27 -0.18 15.09
C THR A 46 -5.07 0.77 15.18
N GLN A 47 -4.96 1.49 16.29
CA GLN A 47 -3.84 2.41 16.50
C GLN A 47 -2.50 1.68 16.43
N GLU A 48 -2.40 0.50 17.02
CA GLU A 48 -1.18 -0.31 16.99
C GLU A 48 -0.84 -0.77 15.58
N GLU A 49 -1.83 -1.24 14.83
CA GLU A 49 -1.63 -1.65 13.44
C GLU A 49 -1.20 -0.48 12.57
N ALA A 50 -1.84 0.66 12.73
CA ALA A 50 -1.51 1.86 11.97
C ALA A 50 -0.07 2.30 12.22
N GLN A 51 0.37 2.31 13.48
CA GLN A 51 1.73 2.68 13.84
C GLN A 51 2.76 1.72 13.26
N ARG A 52 2.46 0.42 13.31
CA ARG A 52 3.35 -0.59 12.74
C ARG A 52 3.45 -0.46 11.23
N LEU A 53 2.32 -0.25 10.56
CA LEU A 53 2.29 -0.08 9.11
C LEU A 53 2.97 1.21 8.67
N ASP A 54 2.82 2.30 9.43
CA ASP A 54 3.53 3.54 9.16
C ASP A 54 5.04 3.34 9.25
N HIS A 55 5.50 2.58 10.25
CA HIS A 55 6.91 2.25 10.39
C HIS A 55 7.41 1.41 9.20
N LEU A 56 6.62 0.43 8.77
CA LEU A 56 6.95 -0.38 7.59
C LEU A 56 6.98 0.47 6.31
N MET A 57 6.10 1.45 6.20
CA MET A 57 6.11 2.38 5.06
C MET A 57 7.38 3.23 5.04
N ASP A 58 7.84 3.70 6.21
CA ASP A 58 9.12 4.41 6.30
C ASP A 58 10.28 3.52 5.85
N GLU A 59 10.30 2.26 6.25
CA GLU A 59 11.28 1.30 5.81
C GLU A 59 11.19 1.06 4.29
N ALA A 60 9.97 1.01 3.76
CA ALA A 60 9.73 0.84 2.33
C ALA A 60 10.29 2.02 1.52
N PHE A 61 10.06 3.25 1.97
CA PHE A 61 10.63 4.43 1.33
C PHE A 61 12.15 4.41 1.35
N ASN A 62 12.75 4.07 2.49
CA ASN A 62 14.20 3.97 2.61
C ASN A 62 14.76 2.89 1.69
N PHE A 63 14.13 1.73 1.64
CA PHE A 63 14.56 0.65 0.76
C PHE A 63 14.51 1.08 -0.71
N CYS A 64 13.42 1.69 -1.13
CA CYS A 64 13.27 2.18 -2.51
C CYS A 64 14.34 3.21 -2.85
N ASN A 65 14.62 4.14 -1.94
CA ASN A 65 15.68 5.14 -2.16
C ASN A 65 17.06 4.50 -2.31
N GLN A 66 17.36 3.48 -1.50
CA GLN A 66 18.64 2.77 -1.57
C GLN A 66 18.79 1.96 -2.86
N GLN A 67 17.69 1.40 -3.36
CA GLN A 67 17.71 0.52 -4.53
C GLN A 67 17.38 1.24 -5.84
N GLY A 68 17.09 2.52 -5.79
CA GLY A 68 16.70 3.27 -6.98
C GLY A 68 15.32 2.90 -7.52
N LEU A 69 14.41 2.45 -6.65
CA LEU A 69 13.04 2.09 -7.01
C LEU A 69 12.08 3.24 -6.74
N ASP A 70 11.00 3.30 -7.55
CA ASP A 70 9.93 4.28 -7.36
C ASP A 70 8.75 3.59 -6.67
N ILE A 71 8.52 3.93 -5.41
CA ILE A 71 7.46 3.31 -4.60
C ILE A 71 6.07 3.60 -5.15
N TYR A 72 5.87 4.75 -5.78
CA TYR A 72 4.57 5.13 -6.36
C TYR A 72 4.24 4.26 -7.56
N GLU A 73 5.21 4.08 -8.44
CA GLU A 73 5.07 3.22 -9.62
C GLU A 73 4.87 1.77 -9.23
N LEU A 74 5.63 1.29 -8.26
CA LEU A 74 5.52 -0.08 -7.75
C LEU A 74 4.16 -0.33 -7.12
N SER A 75 3.66 0.62 -6.32
CA SER A 75 2.34 0.52 -5.69
C SER A 75 1.23 0.48 -6.74
N MET A 76 1.36 1.27 -7.80
CA MET A 76 0.39 1.27 -8.90
C MET A 76 0.39 -0.07 -9.64
N GLU A 77 1.55 -0.64 -9.92
CA GLU A 77 1.66 -1.95 -10.55
C GLU A 77 0.97 -3.03 -9.72
N ILE A 78 1.23 -3.06 -8.42
CA ILE A 78 0.64 -4.04 -7.52
C ILE A 78 -0.88 -3.86 -7.45
N CYS A 79 -1.35 -2.63 -7.39
CA CYS A 79 -2.78 -2.33 -7.38
C CYS A 79 -3.47 -2.85 -8.64
N LYS A 80 -2.85 -2.66 -9.80
CA LYS A 80 -3.37 -3.18 -11.08
C LYS A 80 -3.40 -4.71 -11.10
N GLU A 81 -2.38 -5.36 -10.57
CA GLU A 81 -2.32 -6.82 -10.49
C GLU A 81 -3.43 -7.39 -9.62
N LEU A 82 -3.71 -6.75 -8.48
CA LEU A 82 -4.68 -7.26 -7.51
C LEU A 82 -6.12 -6.87 -7.82
N HIS A 83 -6.34 -5.67 -8.35
CA HIS A 83 -7.69 -5.10 -8.50
C HIS A 83 -8.06 -4.75 -9.94
N GLY A 84 -7.15 -4.97 -10.89
CA GLY A 84 -7.35 -4.62 -12.29
C GLY A 84 -7.18 -3.13 -12.55
N ASP A 85 -7.19 -2.78 -13.83
CA ASP A 85 -7.04 -1.39 -14.27
C ASP A 85 -8.43 -0.79 -14.51
N ILE A 86 -8.85 0.12 -13.61
CA ILE A 86 -10.18 0.73 -13.69
C ILE A 86 -10.35 1.59 -14.94
N PHE A 87 -9.25 2.15 -15.47
CA PHE A 87 -9.32 2.95 -16.69
C PHE A 87 -9.54 2.06 -17.92
N ALA A 88 -8.92 0.87 -17.96
CA ALA A 88 -9.15 -0.09 -19.03
C ALA A 88 -10.58 -0.59 -19.00
N GLU A 89 -11.14 -0.85 -17.83
CA GLU A 89 -12.54 -1.25 -17.68
C GLU A 89 -13.50 -0.18 -18.20
N GLN A 90 -13.21 1.08 -17.93
CA GLN A 90 -14.02 2.20 -18.42
C GLN A 90 -13.95 2.36 -19.93
N GLU A 91 -12.80 2.09 -20.53
CA GLU A 91 -12.63 2.17 -21.98
C GLU A 91 -13.41 1.07 -22.72
N VAL A 92 -13.55 -0.09 -22.11
CA VAL A 92 -14.25 -1.24 -22.71
C VAL A 92 -15.77 -1.07 -22.62
N ALA A 93 -16.22 -0.35 -21.64
CA ALA A 93 -17.65 -0.10 -21.47
C ALA A 93 -18.19 0.87 -22.49
#